data_1bc0f0b2d1a2c96021b0de3101cc66a3
#
_entry.id   1bc0f0b2d1a2c96021b0de3101cc66a3
#
_cell.length_a   1.000
_cell.length_b   1.000
_cell.length_c   1.000
_cell.angle_alpha   90.00
_cell.angle_beta   90.00
_cell.angle_gamma   90.00
#
_symmetry.space_group_name_H-M   'P 1'
#
loop_
_entity.id
_entity.type
_entity.pdbx_description
1 polymer ?
#
loop_
_entity_poly.entity_id
_entity_poly.type
_entity_poly.pdbx_seq_one_letter_code
_entity_poly.pdbx_strand_id
1 'polypeptide(L)'
;MKKILLSVALMVASISLHATDANYQVVPLPQSVTAEKGAPFVLEVFTSINVASKDDAMRRNGEFLKQYITEATGITLDDQNKKGNTITLKLNPKIENEEGYVITIKAKTITIEGKTPRGVFYGVQTLRKSLPLEKAKSVTFPAARIVDYPRFGYRGTMLDCARHYFKMDFIKEFIDMLALHNINTFHWHLTEDQGWRVQIDRYPKLTEIGSKRAQTVIGRMTGLYDDTPYGGYYTKDEMREVVKYAADRYITVIPEIDMPGHMLGALAAYPELGCTGGPYKVAEQWGVFPDILCAGNPKTYEFVNNVLDEIVDIFPSKYIHIGGDEAPRVRWQHCPRCQAEIKRLGLKGSNGFSAEAQLQAYFMNQVAKHLESKGRNIIGWDEILEGDVDKGTTVMSWRGVNGGIEAAKRGLDAIMTPTTYYYLDFYQKPDNRMILIGNMLPVETTYGYNPVPDDAAPELKKHIKGVQANLWTEYIIGRDLAFFQLLPRVAAMAETAWTENNKKDFASFKTRETRLNELYKHFGWKTCQELYKEKK
;
A
#
# COMPACT_ATOMS: atom_id res chain seq x y z
N MET A 1 43.18 62.44 1.44
CA MET A 1 42.73 61.17 0.85
C MET A 1 42.87 60.05 1.90
N LYS A 2 41.81 59.72 2.60
CA LYS A 2 41.82 58.66 3.63
C LYS A 2 41.42 57.38 2.95
N LYS A 3 42.30 56.39 2.95
CA LYS A 3 41.98 55.02 2.48
C LYS A 3 41.21 54.28 3.58
N ILE A 4 39.94 53.91 3.31
CA ILE A 4 39.13 53.01 4.15
C ILE A 4 39.48 51.62 3.72
N LEU A 5 40.16 50.84 4.57
CA LEU A 5 40.28 49.39 4.42
C LEU A 5 38.98 48.73 4.91
N LEU A 6 38.27 48.10 4.01
CA LEU A 6 37.10 47.27 4.32
C LEU A 6 37.60 45.85 4.62
N SER A 7 37.65 45.48 5.90
CA SER A 7 37.97 44.12 6.32
C SER A 7 36.69 43.27 6.21
N VAL A 8 36.62 42.37 5.22
CA VAL A 8 35.59 41.36 5.13
C VAL A 8 35.97 40.20 6.07
N ALA A 9 35.33 40.13 7.21
CA ALA A 9 35.46 38.99 8.11
C ALA A 9 34.61 37.84 7.55
N LEU A 10 35.26 36.81 7.00
CA LEU A 10 34.64 35.54 6.64
C LEU A 10 34.28 34.80 7.95
N MET A 11 33.00 34.83 8.37
CA MET A 11 32.50 33.92 9.41
C MET A 11 32.45 32.52 8.83
N VAL A 12 33.47 31.73 9.06
CA VAL A 12 33.41 30.28 8.91
C VAL A 12 32.61 29.76 10.10
N ALA A 13 31.34 29.48 9.88
CA ALA A 13 30.52 28.74 10.84
C ALA A 13 31.12 27.32 10.94
N SER A 14 31.92 27.09 11.98
CA SER A 14 32.37 25.74 12.35
C SER A 14 31.15 24.96 12.81
N ILE A 15 30.62 24.09 11.95
CA ILE A 15 29.60 23.09 12.33
C ILE A 15 30.29 22.13 13.29
N SER A 16 30.04 22.30 14.57
CA SER A 16 30.47 21.36 15.62
C SER A 16 29.67 20.08 15.44
N LEU A 17 30.27 19.08 14.80
CA LEU A 17 29.69 17.73 14.71
C LEU A 17 29.83 17.06 16.09
N HIS A 18 28.69 16.87 16.76
CA HIS A 18 28.59 16.23 18.08
C HIS A 18 28.25 14.75 17.94
N ALA A 19 28.46 13.99 19.01
CA ALA A 19 27.86 12.66 19.14
C ALA A 19 26.38 12.82 19.49
N THR A 20 25.51 12.06 18.84
CA THR A 20 24.06 12.07 19.06
C THR A 20 23.55 10.68 19.39
N ASP A 21 22.47 10.59 20.16
CA ASP A 21 21.94 9.32 20.60
C ASP A 21 20.84 8.79 19.66
N ALA A 22 20.92 7.51 19.36
CA ALA A 22 19.85 6.76 18.74
C ALA A 22 18.65 6.61 19.69
N ASN A 23 17.44 6.57 19.13
CA ASN A 23 16.21 6.46 19.90
C ASN A 23 15.32 5.35 19.35
N TYR A 24 15.02 4.35 20.16
CA TYR A 24 14.23 3.19 19.78
C TYR A 24 12.70 3.40 19.84
N GLN A 25 12.27 4.62 20.15
CA GLN A 25 10.86 5.02 20.09
C GLN A 25 10.45 5.26 18.64
N VAL A 26 10.21 4.19 17.91
CA VAL A 26 9.92 4.20 16.46
C VAL A 26 8.44 3.89 16.17
N VAL A 27 8.01 4.13 14.93
CA VAL A 27 6.69 3.73 14.40
C VAL A 27 6.91 2.77 13.22
N PRO A 28 6.23 1.61 13.17
CA PRO A 28 5.39 1.01 14.22
C PRO A 28 6.18 0.70 15.51
N LEU A 29 5.48 0.68 16.64
CA LEU A 29 6.08 0.36 17.93
C LEU A 29 6.46 -1.13 17.97
N PRO A 30 7.75 -1.48 18.27
CA PRO A 30 8.17 -2.85 18.44
C PRO A 30 7.45 -3.56 19.59
N GLN A 31 7.33 -4.89 19.50
CA GLN A 31 6.69 -5.69 20.55
C GLN A 31 7.38 -5.57 21.89
N SER A 32 8.71 -5.42 21.91
CA SER A 32 9.48 -5.21 23.15
C SER A 32 10.76 -4.44 22.87
N VAL A 33 11.03 -3.45 23.72
CA VAL A 33 12.32 -2.74 23.80
C VAL A 33 12.78 -2.78 25.25
N THR A 34 13.83 -3.52 25.54
CA THR A 34 14.38 -3.69 26.90
C THR A 34 15.77 -3.06 26.96
N ALA A 35 15.95 -2.09 27.84
CA ALA A 35 17.27 -1.54 28.13
C ALA A 35 18.16 -2.61 28.79
N GLU A 36 19.42 -2.67 28.36
CA GLU A 36 20.39 -3.61 28.91
C GLU A 36 21.53 -2.86 29.64
N LYS A 37 22.16 -3.55 30.57
CA LYS A 37 23.34 -3.01 31.25
C LYS A 37 24.56 -3.13 30.34
N GLY A 38 25.38 -2.10 30.25
CA GLY A 38 26.63 -2.11 29.47
C GLY A 38 26.93 -0.76 28.84
N ALA A 39 28.14 -0.65 28.28
CA ALA A 39 28.50 0.53 27.49
C ALA A 39 27.72 0.55 26.18
N PRO A 40 27.35 1.73 25.66
CA PRO A 40 26.64 1.86 24.40
C PRO A 40 27.53 1.45 23.21
N PHE A 41 26.89 1.12 22.09
CA PHE A 41 27.57 0.98 20.82
C PHE A 41 27.78 2.35 20.18
N VAL A 42 28.96 2.58 19.62
CA VAL A 42 29.27 3.81 18.89
C VAL A 42 29.39 3.48 17.42
N LEU A 43 28.49 4.05 16.62
CA LEU A 43 28.54 4.04 15.16
C LEU A 43 29.44 5.19 14.70
N GLU A 44 30.43 4.88 13.90
CA GLU A 44 31.40 5.85 13.34
C GLU A 44 31.89 5.35 11.97
N VAL A 45 32.74 6.12 11.28
CA VAL A 45 33.25 5.81 9.94
C VAL A 45 33.88 4.42 9.83
N PHE A 46 34.54 3.92 10.89
CA PHE A 46 35.19 2.60 10.93
C PHE A 46 34.27 1.46 11.37
N THR A 47 32.98 1.73 11.54
CA THR A 47 32.00 0.67 11.80
C THR A 47 31.82 -0.17 10.54
N SER A 48 31.94 -1.49 10.68
CA SER A 48 31.74 -2.45 9.58
C SER A 48 30.35 -3.08 9.62
N ILE A 49 29.78 -3.37 8.45
CA ILE A 49 28.57 -4.17 8.33
C ILE A 49 28.99 -5.58 7.88
N ASN A 50 28.70 -6.59 8.71
CA ASN A 50 28.96 -8.00 8.42
C ASN A 50 27.64 -8.71 8.09
N VAL A 51 27.54 -9.21 6.85
CA VAL A 51 26.40 -10.03 6.43
C VAL A 51 26.81 -11.50 6.52
N ALA A 52 26.35 -12.19 7.56
CA ALA A 52 26.67 -13.60 7.81
C ALA A 52 25.81 -14.54 6.93
N SER A 53 25.79 -14.29 5.62
CA SER A 53 25.05 -15.08 4.63
C SER A 53 25.59 -14.80 3.22
N LYS A 54 25.49 -15.79 2.34
CA LYS A 54 25.74 -15.63 0.90
C LYS A 54 24.50 -15.28 0.09
N ASP A 55 23.34 -15.18 0.74
CA ASP A 55 22.07 -14.86 0.11
C ASP A 55 22.07 -13.41 -0.39
N ASP A 56 21.66 -13.20 -1.64
CA ASP A 56 21.60 -11.87 -2.27
C ASP A 56 20.64 -10.92 -1.56
N ALA A 57 19.52 -11.44 -1.05
CA ALA A 57 18.59 -10.64 -0.28
C ALA A 57 19.20 -10.15 1.04
N MET A 58 20.01 -10.97 1.70
CA MET A 58 20.75 -10.58 2.89
C MET A 58 21.82 -9.53 2.58
N ARG A 59 22.55 -9.67 1.45
CA ARG A 59 23.52 -8.64 1.02
C ARG A 59 22.81 -7.32 0.75
N ARG A 60 21.69 -7.34 0.04
CA ARG A 60 20.87 -6.15 -0.22
C ARG A 60 20.41 -5.47 1.07
N ASN A 61 20.03 -6.23 2.11
CA ASN A 61 19.70 -5.65 3.42
C ASN A 61 20.89 -4.91 4.05
N GLY A 62 22.11 -5.42 3.87
CA GLY A 62 23.33 -4.75 4.28
C GLY A 62 23.58 -3.44 3.54
N GLU A 63 23.35 -3.41 2.23
CA GLU A 63 23.46 -2.20 1.41
C GLU A 63 22.39 -1.16 1.80
N PHE A 64 21.15 -1.58 2.04
CA PHE A 64 20.12 -0.68 2.55
C PHE A 64 20.53 -0.06 3.89
N LEU A 65 21.05 -0.85 4.82
CA LEU A 65 21.49 -0.32 6.11
C LEU A 65 22.61 0.72 5.93
N LYS A 66 23.58 0.42 5.08
CA LYS A 66 24.69 1.34 4.76
C LYS A 66 24.18 2.66 4.17
N GLN A 67 23.27 2.57 3.21
CA GLN A 67 22.64 3.72 2.59
C GLN A 67 21.87 4.56 3.63
N TYR A 68 21.04 3.93 4.46
CA TYR A 68 20.24 4.63 5.48
C TYR A 68 21.11 5.34 6.54
N ILE A 69 22.25 4.74 6.93
CA ILE A 69 23.20 5.38 7.82
C ILE A 69 23.75 6.65 7.17
N THR A 70 24.20 6.57 5.93
CA THR A 70 24.75 7.72 5.19
C THR A 70 23.71 8.82 4.99
N GLU A 71 22.48 8.46 4.59
CA GLU A 71 21.37 9.40 4.40
C GLU A 71 21.01 10.15 5.69
N ALA A 72 20.89 9.43 6.80
CA ALA A 72 20.45 10.00 8.07
C ALA A 72 21.52 10.86 8.75
N THR A 73 22.77 10.40 8.72
CA THR A 73 23.85 10.93 9.58
C THR A 73 25.00 11.59 8.83
N GLY A 74 25.10 11.36 7.53
CA GLY A 74 26.25 11.76 6.72
C GLY A 74 27.50 10.89 6.93
N ILE A 75 27.43 9.85 7.79
CA ILE A 75 28.55 8.92 8.02
C ILE A 75 28.64 7.94 6.85
N THR A 76 29.71 8.01 6.08
CA THR A 76 30.04 7.00 5.06
C THR A 76 30.95 5.96 5.67
N LEU A 77 30.50 4.72 5.74
CA LEU A 77 31.23 3.63 6.38
C LEU A 77 32.42 3.18 5.53
N ASP A 78 33.59 3.00 6.19
CA ASP A 78 34.81 2.42 5.59
C ASP A 78 34.86 0.91 5.88
N ASP A 79 34.32 0.11 4.99
CA ASP A 79 34.23 -1.35 5.13
C ASP A 79 35.60 -2.06 5.05
N GLN A 80 36.63 -1.38 4.58
CA GLN A 80 37.99 -1.95 4.46
C GLN A 80 38.72 -1.95 5.81
N ASN A 81 38.26 -1.12 6.75
CA ASN A 81 38.89 -0.96 8.06
C ASN A 81 38.15 -1.76 9.13
N LYS A 82 38.61 -3.00 9.39
CA LYS A 82 37.98 -3.92 10.37
C LYS A 82 38.35 -3.62 11.84
N LYS A 83 38.84 -2.44 12.17
CA LYS A 83 39.26 -2.08 13.54
C LYS A 83 38.15 -1.49 14.40
N GLY A 84 37.02 -1.11 13.79
CA GLY A 84 35.88 -0.50 14.46
C GLY A 84 34.88 -1.50 15.04
N ASN A 85 33.77 -0.97 15.50
CA ASN A 85 32.60 -1.73 15.93
C ASN A 85 31.92 -2.42 14.73
N THR A 86 31.09 -3.44 14.98
CA THR A 86 30.48 -4.25 13.90
C THR A 86 28.97 -4.32 14.05
N ILE A 87 28.25 -4.10 12.96
CA ILE A 87 26.83 -4.44 12.82
C ILE A 87 26.73 -5.75 12.04
N THR A 88 26.13 -6.77 12.63
CA THR A 88 26.02 -8.11 12.01
C THR A 88 24.56 -8.40 11.64
N LEU A 89 24.33 -8.75 10.39
CA LEU A 89 23.05 -9.25 9.88
C LEU A 89 23.14 -10.77 9.74
N LYS A 90 22.24 -11.51 10.37
CA LYS A 90 22.24 -12.98 10.28
C LYS A 90 20.82 -13.56 10.39
N LEU A 91 20.67 -14.79 9.88
CA LEU A 91 19.45 -15.57 10.03
C LEU A 91 19.47 -16.35 11.35
N ASN A 92 18.30 -16.45 11.98
CA ASN A 92 18.09 -17.23 13.19
C ASN A 92 16.79 -18.05 13.07
N PRO A 93 16.87 -19.36 12.74
CA PRO A 93 15.69 -20.20 12.54
C PRO A 93 14.87 -20.44 13.84
N LYS A 94 15.40 -20.07 15.01
CA LYS A 94 14.66 -20.18 16.29
C LYS A 94 13.64 -19.09 16.50
N ILE A 95 13.67 -18.02 15.70
CA ILE A 95 12.61 -17.01 15.71
C ILE A 95 11.35 -17.63 15.08
N GLU A 96 10.22 -17.57 15.74
CA GLU A 96 9.00 -18.27 15.32
C GLU A 96 8.34 -17.61 14.10
N ASN A 97 8.16 -16.30 14.15
CA ASN A 97 7.48 -15.54 13.10
C ASN A 97 8.40 -15.33 11.88
N GLU A 98 7.91 -15.60 10.67
CA GLU A 98 8.67 -15.46 9.40
C GLU A 98 9.16 -14.01 9.15
N GLU A 99 8.45 -13.02 9.67
CA GLU A 99 8.78 -11.60 9.58
C GLU A 99 9.40 -11.07 10.89
N GLY A 100 9.58 -11.96 11.89
CA GLY A 100 10.12 -11.61 13.19
C GLY A 100 11.62 -11.37 13.17
N TYR A 101 12.07 -10.50 14.08
CA TYR A 101 13.49 -10.19 14.27
C TYR A 101 13.83 -9.87 15.73
N VAL A 102 15.12 -9.95 16.02
CA VAL A 102 15.73 -9.53 17.28
C VAL A 102 16.92 -8.63 16.99
N ILE A 103 16.98 -7.46 17.64
CA ILE A 103 18.16 -6.61 17.63
C ILE A 103 18.79 -6.66 19.03
N THR A 104 20.09 -6.99 19.07
CA THR A 104 20.87 -6.95 20.32
C THR A 104 21.99 -5.93 20.18
N ILE A 105 22.01 -4.93 21.07
CA ILE A 105 22.97 -3.83 21.05
C ILE A 105 23.89 -3.94 22.27
N LYS A 106 25.20 -4.09 22.01
CA LYS A 106 26.29 -4.16 23.00
C LYS A 106 27.42 -3.24 22.59
N ALA A 107 28.31 -2.90 23.48
CA ALA A 107 29.39 -1.93 23.29
C ALA A 107 30.16 -2.01 21.95
N LYS A 108 30.40 -3.23 21.45
CA LYS A 108 31.19 -3.48 20.22
C LYS A 108 30.37 -4.02 19.06
N THR A 109 29.13 -4.43 19.32
CA THR A 109 28.34 -5.13 18.31
C THR A 109 26.87 -4.72 18.37
N ILE A 110 26.28 -4.50 17.19
CA ILE A 110 24.84 -4.59 16.98
C ILE A 110 24.59 -5.85 16.18
N THR A 111 23.70 -6.71 16.63
CA THR A 111 23.30 -7.91 15.88
C THR A 111 21.82 -7.82 15.54
N ILE A 112 21.50 -7.91 14.24
CA ILE A 112 20.14 -8.02 13.72
C ILE A 112 19.92 -9.45 13.26
N GLU A 113 19.05 -10.17 13.94
CA GLU A 113 18.68 -11.55 13.66
C GLU A 113 17.24 -11.59 13.15
N GLY A 114 17.00 -12.21 12.01
CA GLY A 114 15.64 -12.46 11.49
C GLY A 114 15.42 -13.94 11.21
N LYS A 115 14.16 -14.39 11.27
CA LYS A 115 13.81 -15.75 10.82
C LYS A 115 14.17 -15.92 9.34
N THR A 116 13.85 -14.93 8.53
CA THR A 116 14.07 -14.83 7.09
C THR A 116 14.80 -13.54 6.75
N PRO A 117 15.30 -13.37 5.51
CA PRO A 117 15.82 -12.08 5.05
C PRO A 117 14.82 -10.92 5.22
N ARG A 118 13.51 -11.19 5.10
CA ARG A 118 12.44 -10.20 5.35
C ARG A 118 12.42 -9.74 6.80
N GLY A 119 12.54 -10.65 7.77
CA GLY A 119 12.65 -10.29 9.19
C GLY A 119 13.88 -9.43 9.47
N VAL A 120 15.03 -9.76 8.87
CA VAL A 120 16.24 -8.93 8.97
C VAL A 120 15.99 -7.53 8.39
N PHE A 121 15.30 -7.42 7.24
CA PHE A 121 14.94 -6.12 6.64
C PHE A 121 14.12 -5.25 7.59
N TYR A 122 13.12 -5.81 8.29
CA TYR A 122 12.36 -5.04 9.28
C TYR A 122 13.20 -4.61 10.48
N GLY A 123 14.17 -5.44 10.88
CA GLY A 123 15.18 -5.02 11.86
C GLY A 123 16.05 -3.86 11.36
N VAL A 124 16.42 -3.89 10.08
CA VAL A 124 17.13 -2.78 9.42
C VAL A 124 16.25 -1.51 9.39
N GLN A 125 14.96 -1.62 9.08
CA GLN A 125 14.03 -0.47 9.13
C GLN A 125 13.89 0.11 10.54
N THR A 126 13.89 -0.73 11.58
CA THR A 126 13.86 -0.27 12.97
C THR A 126 15.14 0.47 13.33
N LEU A 127 16.29 -0.05 12.95
CA LEU A 127 17.56 0.64 13.17
C LEU A 127 17.63 1.97 12.41
N ARG A 128 17.17 2.02 11.14
CA ARG A 128 17.02 3.24 10.33
C ARG A 128 16.22 4.31 11.06
N LYS A 129 15.02 3.94 11.53
CA LYS A 129 14.12 4.87 12.26
C LYS A 129 14.66 5.30 13.62
N SER A 130 15.63 4.56 14.16
CA SER A 130 16.31 4.91 15.42
C SER A 130 17.44 5.93 15.24
N LEU A 131 17.96 6.11 14.02
CA LEU A 131 19.03 7.06 13.74
C LEU A 131 18.58 8.52 13.91
N PRO A 132 19.44 9.44 14.39
CA PRO A 132 19.18 10.87 14.29
C PRO A 132 19.24 11.33 12.83
N LEU A 133 18.50 12.38 12.49
CA LEU A 133 18.50 13.00 11.15
C LEU A 133 19.33 14.27 11.16
N GLU A 134 20.60 14.13 11.48
CA GLU A 134 21.55 15.24 11.50
C GLU A 134 22.96 14.75 11.18
N LYS A 135 23.77 15.60 10.57
CA LYS A 135 25.17 15.29 10.31
C LYS A 135 25.93 15.11 11.62
N ALA A 136 26.48 13.92 11.83
CA ALA A 136 27.19 13.54 13.04
C ALA A 136 28.56 12.94 12.71
N LYS A 137 29.53 13.02 13.64
CA LYS A 137 30.78 12.23 13.58
C LYS A 137 30.57 10.81 14.07
N SER A 138 29.66 10.64 15.01
CA SER A 138 29.29 9.36 15.57
C SER A 138 27.86 9.37 16.09
N VAL A 139 27.23 8.19 16.15
CA VAL A 139 25.93 7.98 16.78
C VAL A 139 26.05 6.94 17.88
N THR A 140 25.55 7.28 19.05
CA THR A 140 25.56 6.42 20.22
C THR A 140 24.26 5.61 20.30
N PHE A 141 24.35 4.30 20.34
CA PHE A 141 23.22 3.40 20.53
C PHE A 141 23.26 2.83 21.95
N PRO A 142 22.38 3.23 22.86
CA PRO A 142 22.27 2.67 24.20
C PRO A 142 22.12 1.15 24.15
N ALA A 143 22.75 0.44 25.09
CA ALA A 143 22.64 -1.01 25.15
C ALA A 143 21.19 -1.46 25.37
N ALA A 144 20.68 -2.30 24.47
CA ALA A 144 19.28 -2.72 24.46
C ALA A 144 19.08 -4.04 23.73
N ARG A 145 17.93 -4.67 24.01
CA ARG A 145 17.41 -5.80 23.26
C ARG A 145 16.01 -5.46 22.76
N ILE A 146 15.80 -5.57 21.43
CA ILE A 146 14.54 -5.34 20.76
C ILE A 146 14.06 -6.68 20.22
N VAL A 147 12.82 -7.06 20.52
CA VAL A 147 12.15 -8.26 19.96
C VAL A 147 10.88 -7.79 19.27
N ASP A 148 10.72 -8.18 18.03
CA ASP A 148 9.62 -7.63 17.24
C ASP A 148 9.12 -8.59 16.16
N TYR A 149 7.83 -8.48 15.85
CA TYR A 149 7.12 -9.23 14.82
C TYR A 149 5.77 -8.57 14.55
N PRO A 150 5.17 -8.73 13.35
CA PRO A 150 3.88 -8.15 13.04
C PRO A 150 2.70 -8.90 13.68
N ARG A 151 1.66 -8.15 14.04
CA ARG A 151 0.36 -8.68 14.49
C ARG A 151 -0.39 -9.39 13.34
N PHE A 152 -0.36 -8.81 12.13
CA PHE A 152 -1.03 -9.36 10.95
C PHE A 152 -0.05 -9.65 9.82
N GLY A 153 -0.30 -10.75 9.11
CA GLY A 153 0.47 -11.13 7.93
C GLY A 153 0.19 -10.27 6.70
N TYR A 154 -1.02 -9.72 6.55
CA TYR A 154 -1.37 -8.79 5.48
C TYR A 154 -1.40 -7.35 6.01
N ARG A 155 -0.62 -6.48 5.41
CA ARG A 155 -0.53 -5.05 5.72
C ARG A 155 -0.44 -4.30 4.42
N GLY A 156 -1.57 -3.77 3.95
CA GLY A 156 -1.71 -3.22 2.60
C GLY A 156 -1.91 -1.72 2.55
N THR A 157 -1.56 -1.15 1.41
CA THR A 157 -2.02 0.18 1.00
C THR A 157 -2.31 0.15 -0.50
N MET A 158 -3.47 0.67 -0.88
CA MET A 158 -3.89 0.78 -2.27
C MET A 158 -3.62 2.18 -2.79
N LEU A 159 -3.24 2.25 -4.07
CA LEU A 159 -3.16 3.48 -4.84
C LEU A 159 -3.99 3.32 -6.12
N ASP A 160 -4.97 4.19 -6.30
CA ASP A 160 -5.70 4.34 -7.55
C ASP A 160 -4.84 5.13 -8.56
N CYS A 161 -4.45 4.47 -9.64
CA CYS A 161 -3.74 5.07 -10.77
C CYS A 161 -4.64 5.26 -11.99
N ALA A 162 -5.91 4.88 -11.89
CA ALA A 162 -6.84 4.92 -12.99
C ALA A 162 -7.58 6.26 -13.11
N ARG A 163 -8.09 6.83 -11.99
CA ARG A 163 -8.72 8.17 -12.00
C ARG A 163 -7.68 9.23 -12.30
N HIS A 164 -6.53 9.21 -11.58
CA HIS A 164 -5.35 10.00 -11.93
C HIS A 164 -4.11 9.10 -12.06
N TYR A 165 -3.41 9.26 -13.19
CA TYR A 165 -2.20 8.51 -13.50
C TYR A 165 -0.99 9.09 -12.76
N PHE A 166 -0.20 8.22 -12.13
CA PHE A 166 1.05 8.58 -11.46
C PHE A 166 2.25 8.02 -12.21
N LYS A 167 3.29 8.85 -12.39
CA LYS A 167 4.52 8.44 -13.06
C LYS A 167 5.33 7.47 -12.20
N MET A 168 6.22 6.72 -12.86
CA MET A 168 7.06 5.69 -12.26
C MET A 168 7.87 6.17 -11.04
N ASP A 169 8.38 7.41 -11.09
CA ASP A 169 9.14 7.96 -9.96
C ASP A 169 8.28 8.06 -8.70
N PHE A 170 7.05 8.52 -8.82
CA PHE A 170 6.13 8.56 -7.67
C PHE A 170 5.76 7.15 -7.18
N ILE A 171 5.55 6.19 -8.09
CA ILE A 171 5.26 4.78 -7.69
C ILE A 171 6.40 4.22 -6.86
N LYS A 172 7.67 4.51 -7.23
CA LYS A 172 8.83 4.08 -6.43
C LYS A 172 8.90 4.79 -5.08
N GLU A 173 8.66 6.10 -5.03
CA GLU A 173 8.58 6.82 -3.75
C GLU A 173 7.45 6.29 -2.85
N PHE A 174 6.30 5.95 -3.44
CA PHE A 174 5.19 5.33 -2.71
C PHE A 174 5.62 3.99 -2.11
N ILE A 175 6.33 3.14 -2.86
CA ILE A 175 6.89 1.88 -2.36
C ILE A 175 7.92 2.11 -1.25
N ASP A 176 8.77 3.14 -1.35
CA ASP A 176 9.71 3.50 -0.28
C ASP A 176 9.00 3.96 1.00
N MET A 177 7.88 4.67 0.85
CA MET A 177 7.02 5.06 1.96
C MET A 177 6.39 3.81 2.61
N LEU A 178 5.90 2.83 1.83
CA LEU A 178 5.38 1.57 2.36
C LEU A 178 6.47 0.81 3.14
N ALA A 179 7.67 0.69 2.59
CA ALA A 179 8.81 0.02 3.23
C ALA A 179 9.17 0.66 4.58
N LEU A 180 9.19 2.00 4.66
CA LEU A 180 9.45 2.74 5.90
C LEU A 180 8.45 2.38 7.01
N HIS A 181 7.19 2.11 6.64
CA HIS A 181 6.10 1.78 7.55
C HIS A 181 5.91 0.27 7.80
N ASN A 182 6.83 -0.58 7.35
CA ASN A 182 6.73 -2.04 7.45
C ASN A 182 5.46 -2.61 6.78
N ILE A 183 4.93 -1.94 5.77
CA ILE A 183 3.83 -2.43 4.93
C ILE A 183 4.40 -3.41 3.92
N ASN A 184 3.73 -4.55 3.72
CA ASN A 184 4.23 -5.62 2.87
C ASN A 184 3.40 -5.87 1.61
N THR A 185 2.36 -5.08 1.39
CA THR A 185 1.49 -5.23 0.23
C THR A 185 1.17 -3.88 -0.41
N PHE A 186 1.45 -3.77 -1.69
CA PHE A 186 1.01 -2.68 -2.55
C PHE A 186 -0.14 -3.19 -3.42
N HIS A 187 -1.36 -2.74 -3.15
CA HIS A 187 -2.50 -2.97 -4.00
C HIS A 187 -2.55 -1.89 -5.07
N TRP A 188 -2.33 -2.26 -6.33
CA TRP A 188 -2.23 -1.34 -7.45
C TRP A 188 -3.50 -1.37 -8.28
N HIS A 189 -4.35 -0.36 -8.11
CA HIS A 189 -5.62 -0.23 -8.82
C HIS A 189 -5.38 0.41 -10.20
N LEU A 190 -5.58 -0.36 -11.26
CA LEU A 190 -5.05 -0.08 -12.59
C LEU A 190 -6.10 0.17 -13.66
N THR A 191 -7.38 -0.15 -13.40
CA THR A 191 -8.42 -0.06 -14.43
C THR A 191 -9.70 0.51 -13.87
N GLU A 192 -10.30 1.44 -14.65
CA GLU A 192 -11.50 2.17 -14.27
C GLU A 192 -12.27 2.71 -15.48
N ASP A 193 -13.45 3.25 -15.20
CA ASP A 193 -14.28 3.95 -16.18
C ASP A 193 -13.56 5.13 -16.83
N GLN A 194 -12.68 5.83 -16.08
CA GLN A 194 -11.96 7.01 -16.51
C GLN A 194 -10.59 6.71 -17.13
N GLY A 195 -10.18 5.44 -17.14
CA GLY A 195 -8.95 5.07 -17.80
C GLY A 195 -8.47 3.65 -17.50
N TRP A 196 -8.04 2.99 -18.54
CA TRP A 196 -7.32 1.71 -18.50
C TRP A 196 -5.82 1.95 -18.50
N ARG A 197 -5.08 1.46 -17.49
CA ARG A 197 -3.67 1.82 -17.29
C ARG A 197 -2.66 0.70 -17.59
N VAL A 198 -3.09 -0.41 -18.17
CA VAL A 198 -2.26 -1.60 -18.35
C VAL A 198 -2.07 -1.90 -19.85
N GLN A 199 -0.83 -2.04 -20.29
CA GLN A 199 -0.54 -2.57 -21.62
C GLN A 199 -0.92 -4.06 -21.68
N ILE A 200 -1.78 -4.40 -22.64
CA ILE A 200 -2.19 -5.77 -22.97
C ILE A 200 -1.96 -5.97 -24.47
N ASP A 201 -1.03 -6.85 -24.82
CA ASP A 201 -0.58 -7.00 -26.22
C ASP A 201 -1.70 -7.55 -27.11
N ARG A 202 -2.53 -8.45 -26.58
CA ARG A 202 -3.68 -8.99 -27.31
C ARG A 202 -4.78 -7.97 -27.58
N TYR A 203 -4.82 -6.89 -26.79
CA TYR A 203 -5.86 -5.87 -26.84
C TYR A 203 -5.28 -4.45 -26.87
N PRO A 204 -4.55 -4.05 -27.95
CA PRO A 204 -3.83 -2.77 -27.99
C PRO A 204 -4.73 -1.55 -27.86
N LYS A 205 -6.00 -1.62 -28.31
CA LYS A 205 -6.94 -0.50 -28.14
C LYS A 205 -7.22 -0.13 -26.69
N LEU A 206 -6.95 -1.02 -25.71
CA LEU A 206 -7.07 -0.70 -24.29
C LEU A 206 -6.17 0.48 -23.90
N THR A 207 -4.96 0.56 -24.48
CA THR A 207 -4.04 1.69 -24.27
C THR A 207 -4.16 2.78 -25.33
N GLU A 208 -4.55 2.46 -26.54
CA GLU A 208 -4.75 3.45 -27.61
C GLU A 208 -5.99 4.33 -27.37
N ILE A 209 -7.09 3.74 -26.88
CA ILE A 209 -8.40 4.37 -26.65
C ILE A 209 -8.71 4.42 -25.16
N GLY A 210 -8.73 3.25 -24.51
CA GLY A 210 -9.20 3.09 -23.14
C GLY A 210 -8.38 3.83 -22.09
N SER A 211 -7.13 4.18 -22.38
CA SER A 211 -6.26 4.93 -21.47
C SER A 211 -6.47 6.45 -21.52
N LYS A 212 -7.34 6.96 -22.38
CA LYS A 212 -7.46 8.39 -22.70
C LYS A 212 -8.90 8.86 -22.55
N ARG A 213 -9.10 9.99 -21.88
CA ARG A 213 -10.36 10.74 -21.87
C ARG A 213 -10.16 12.12 -22.49
N ALA A 214 -11.22 12.69 -23.09
CA ALA A 214 -11.11 13.95 -23.80
C ALA A 214 -10.93 15.15 -22.87
N GLN A 215 -11.49 15.08 -21.68
CA GLN A 215 -11.49 16.13 -20.66
C GLN A 215 -11.78 15.52 -19.28
N THR A 216 -11.66 16.33 -18.23
CA THR A 216 -11.98 15.90 -16.86
C THR A 216 -12.94 16.89 -16.22
N VAL A 217 -13.92 16.39 -15.46
CA VAL A 217 -14.85 17.24 -14.70
C VAL A 217 -14.08 18.09 -13.68
N ILE A 218 -14.43 19.39 -13.63
CA ILE A 218 -13.90 20.34 -12.66
C ILE A 218 -14.79 20.32 -11.40
N GLY A 219 -14.16 20.17 -10.25
CA GLY A 219 -14.86 20.17 -8.98
C GLY A 219 -15.72 18.93 -8.77
N ARG A 220 -16.68 19.02 -7.82
CA ARG A 220 -17.48 17.86 -7.41
C ARG A 220 -18.79 17.84 -8.21
N MET A 221 -18.82 17.05 -9.29
CA MET A 221 -20.02 16.83 -10.12
C MET A 221 -20.68 18.13 -10.63
N THR A 222 -19.87 19.10 -11.01
CA THR A 222 -20.35 20.44 -11.41
C THR A 222 -20.96 20.49 -12.82
N GLY A 223 -20.66 19.47 -13.66
CA GLY A 223 -20.97 19.49 -15.10
C GLY A 223 -20.09 20.46 -15.92
N LEU A 224 -19.05 21.05 -15.30
CA LEU A 224 -18.01 21.83 -15.98
C LEU A 224 -16.79 20.95 -16.20
N TYR A 225 -16.11 21.17 -17.31
CA TYR A 225 -14.95 20.37 -17.74
C TYR A 225 -13.75 21.27 -18.03
N ASP A 226 -12.55 20.68 -17.95
CA ASP A 226 -11.28 21.39 -18.14
C ASP A 226 -10.85 21.48 -19.61
N ASP A 227 -11.61 20.92 -20.54
CA ASP A 227 -11.33 20.85 -21.98
C ASP A 227 -9.91 20.37 -22.31
N THR A 228 -9.31 19.57 -21.40
CA THR A 228 -7.93 19.11 -21.51
C THR A 228 -7.86 17.59 -21.62
N PRO A 229 -7.34 17.05 -22.74
CA PRO A 229 -7.15 15.61 -22.86
C PRO A 229 -6.25 15.05 -21.75
N TYR A 230 -6.67 13.94 -21.15
CA TYR A 230 -5.96 13.27 -20.08
C TYR A 230 -5.73 11.80 -20.39
N GLY A 231 -4.56 11.26 -20.03
CA GLY A 231 -4.25 9.86 -20.25
C GLY A 231 -2.91 9.43 -19.72
N GLY A 232 -2.61 8.16 -19.90
CA GLY A 232 -1.39 7.50 -19.46
C GLY A 232 -1.64 6.01 -19.22
N TYR A 233 -0.60 5.22 -19.32
CA TYR A 233 -0.63 3.79 -18.98
C TYR A 233 0.78 3.33 -18.65
N TYR A 234 0.87 2.15 -18.04
CA TYR A 234 2.13 1.48 -17.74
C TYR A 234 2.39 0.40 -18.79
N THR A 235 3.60 0.39 -19.33
CA THR A 235 4.08 -0.70 -20.17
C THR A 235 4.34 -1.95 -19.32
N LYS A 236 4.40 -3.11 -19.95
CA LYS A 236 4.73 -4.36 -19.27
C LYS A 236 6.10 -4.29 -18.56
N ASP A 237 7.07 -3.64 -19.20
CA ASP A 237 8.41 -3.50 -18.64
C ASP A 237 8.43 -2.57 -17.42
N GLU A 238 7.69 -1.45 -17.46
CA GLU A 238 7.50 -0.58 -16.29
C GLU A 238 6.82 -1.31 -15.15
N MET A 239 5.80 -2.12 -15.41
CA MET A 239 5.14 -2.91 -14.37
C MET A 239 6.08 -3.97 -13.77
N ARG A 240 6.89 -4.67 -14.58
CA ARG A 240 7.92 -5.59 -14.09
C ARG A 240 8.98 -4.88 -13.26
N GLU A 241 9.36 -3.66 -13.66
CA GLU A 241 10.29 -2.83 -12.88
C GLU A 241 9.70 -2.49 -11.50
N VAL A 242 8.43 -2.11 -11.42
CA VAL A 242 7.72 -1.86 -10.14
C VAL A 242 7.69 -3.12 -9.29
N VAL A 243 7.33 -4.26 -9.87
CA VAL A 243 7.29 -5.55 -9.16
C VAL A 243 8.66 -5.89 -8.57
N LYS A 244 9.73 -5.72 -9.35
CA LYS A 244 11.10 -5.97 -8.87
C LYS A 244 11.50 -5.00 -7.77
N TYR A 245 11.24 -3.70 -7.94
CA TYR A 245 11.57 -2.66 -6.97
C TYR A 245 10.88 -2.89 -5.63
N ALA A 246 9.62 -3.30 -5.66
CA ALA A 246 8.84 -3.66 -4.48
C ALA A 246 9.37 -4.95 -3.82
N ALA A 247 9.66 -5.98 -4.63
CA ALA A 247 10.20 -7.26 -4.15
C ALA A 247 11.56 -7.10 -3.45
N ASP A 248 12.41 -6.19 -3.94
CA ASP A 248 13.68 -5.86 -3.30
C ASP A 248 13.49 -5.28 -1.88
N ARG A 249 12.29 -4.75 -1.57
CA ARG A 249 11.84 -4.24 -0.26
C ARG A 249 10.85 -5.16 0.45
N TYR A 250 10.72 -6.40 -0.02
CA TYR A 250 9.79 -7.41 0.53
C TYR A 250 8.31 -7.01 0.48
N ILE A 251 7.94 -6.17 -0.49
CA ILE A 251 6.57 -5.75 -0.76
C ILE A 251 6.02 -6.53 -1.96
N THR A 252 4.88 -7.18 -1.77
CA THR A 252 4.14 -7.85 -2.83
C THR A 252 3.25 -6.84 -3.54
N VAL A 253 3.31 -6.78 -4.87
CA VAL A 253 2.38 -5.98 -5.67
C VAL A 253 1.20 -6.84 -6.07
N ILE A 254 -0.01 -6.46 -5.65
CA ILE A 254 -1.27 -7.09 -6.05
C ILE A 254 -1.94 -6.16 -7.08
N PRO A 255 -2.01 -6.54 -8.36
CA PRO A 255 -2.73 -5.74 -9.35
C PRO A 255 -4.23 -5.91 -9.19
N GLU A 256 -4.97 -4.83 -9.47
CA GLU A 256 -6.43 -4.91 -9.62
C GLU A 256 -6.82 -4.61 -11.07
N ILE A 257 -7.62 -5.53 -11.61
CA ILE A 257 -8.37 -5.37 -12.85
C ILE A 257 -9.84 -5.47 -12.45
N ASP A 258 -10.47 -4.33 -12.28
CA ASP A 258 -11.84 -4.26 -11.78
C ASP A 258 -12.85 -4.79 -12.80
N MET A 259 -13.84 -5.55 -12.33
CA MET A 259 -14.88 -6.16 -13.14
C MET A 259 -16.05 -6.67 -12.28
N PRO A 260 -17.27 -6.78 -12.83
CA PRO A 260 -17.70 -6.42 -14.17
C PRO A 260 -18.05 -4.95 -14.32
N GLY A 261 -18.15 -4.18 -13.23
CA GLY A 261 -18.30 -2.73 -13.18
C GLY A 261 -16.99 -2.01 -13.52
N HIS A 262 -17.01 -0.68 -13.53
CA HIS A 262 -15.81 0.17 -13.73
C HIS A 262 -15.00 -0.15 -15.01
N MET A 263 -15.73 -0.50 -16.09
CA MET A 263 -15.14 -1.03 -17.32
C MET A 263 -15.34 -0.13 -18.55
N LEU A 264 -15.79 1.13 -18.41
CA LEU A 264 -15.98 2.02 -19.56
C LEU A 264 -14.68 2.26 -20.34
N GLY A 265 -13.52 2.27 -19.67
CA GLY A 265 -12.23 2.31 -20.36
C GLY A 265 -12.05 1.15 -21.35
N ALA A 266 -12.41 -0.07 -20.94
CA ALA A 266 -12.37 -1.25 -21.82
C ALA A 266 -13.51 -1.26 -22.83
N LEU A 267 -14.74 -0.90 -22.43
CA LEU A 267 -15.90 -0.87 -23.31
C LEU A 267 -15.78 0.18 -24.44
N ALA A 268 -15.14 1.31 -24.17
CA ALA A 268 -14.83 2.31 -25.20
C ALA A 268 -13.89 1.75 -26.29
N ALA A 269 -12.98 0.86 -25.90
CA ALA A 269 -12.04 0.22 -26.80
C ALA A 269 -12.64 -1.00 -27.53
N TYR A 270 -13.51 -1.78 -26.86
CA TYR A 270 -14.11 -3.02 -27.32
C TYR A 270 -15.60 -3.06 -26.97
N PRO A 271 -16.44 -2.31 -27.72
CA PRO A 271 -17.84 -2.09 -27.36
C PRO A 271 -18.70 -3.37 -27.42
N GLU A 272 -18.28 -4.39 -28.15
CA GLU A 272 -18.94 -5.68 -28.21
C GLU A 272 -18.97 -6.45 -26.88
N LEU A 273 -18.13 -6.05 -25.89
CA LEU A 273 -18.09 -6.65 -24.56
C LEU A 273 -19.23 -6.17 -23.65
N GLY A 274 -19.88 -5.05 -23.99
CA GLY A 274 -21.00 -4.51 -23.24
C GLY A 274 -22.35 -5.06 -23.71
N CYS A 275 -23.39 -4.83 -22.90
CA CYS A 275 -24.75 -5.33 -23.19
C CYS A 275 -25.39 -4.67 -24.40
N THR A 276 -25.14 -3.38 -24.63
CA THR A 276 -25.74 -2.60 -25.72
C THR A 276 -24.93 -2.64 -27.02
N GLY A 277 -23.64 -3.06 -26.94
CA GLY A 277 -22.73 -3.04 -28.09
C GLY A 277 -22.20 -1.64 -28.44
N GLY A 278 -22.44 -0.66 -27.59
CA GLY A 278 -21.94 0.70 -27.74
C GLY A 278 -22.79 1.61 -28.66
N PRO A 279 -22.24 2.77 -29.07
CA PRO A 279 -20.90 3.24 -28.73
C PRO A 279 -20.75 3.64 -27.26
N TYR A 280 -19.58 3.36 -26.68
CA TYR A 280 -19.21 3.81 -25.32
C TYR A 280 -18.08 4.83 -25.39
N LYS A 281 -17.94 5.62 -24.32
CA LYS A 281 -16.84 6.59 -24.14
C LYS A 281 -16.15 6.32 -22.81
N VAL A 282 -14.84 6.58 -22.78
CA VAL A 282 -14.11 6.68 -21.51
C VAL A 282 -14.75 7.80 -20.68
N ALA A 283 -15.02 7.56 -19.41
CA ALA A 283 -15.71 8.52 -18.58
C ALA A 283 -14.85 9.78 -18.32
N GLU A 284 -15.53 10.92 -18.36
CA GLU A 284 -14.92 12.25 -18.16
C GLU A 284 -15.26 12.82 -16.77
N GLN A 285 -16.09 12.11 -16.03
CA GLN A 285 -16.53 12.47 -14.66
C GLN A 285 -16.41 11.26 -13.73
N TRP A 286 -16.54 11.52 -12.45
CA TRP A 286 -16.50 10.49 -11.40
C TRP A 286 -17.89 9.89 -11.18
N GLY A 287 -17.96 8.65 -10.69
CA GLY A 287 -19.21 8.00 -10.33
C GLY A 287 -19.29 6.55 -10.78
N VAL A 288 -20.49 5.99 -10.61
CA VAL A 288 -20.88 4.62 -10.98
C VAL A 288 -21.69 4.66 -12.26
N PHE A 289 -21.31 3.90 -13.26
CA PHE A 289 -21.92 3.93 -14.60
C PHE A 289 -22.72 2.65 -14.87
N PRO A 290 -23.85 2.77 -15.60
CA PRO A 290 -24.74 1.62 -15.83
C PRO A 290 -24.17 0.60 -16.83
N ASP A 291 -23.19 0.99 -17.65
CA ASP A 291 -22.62 0.13 -18.67
C ASP A 291 -21.43 -0.65 -18.11
N ILE A 292 -21.63 -1.95 -17.97
CA ILE A 292 -20.68 -2.91 -17.40
C ILE A 292 -20.46 -4.07 -18.38
N LEU A 293 -19.49 -4.94 -18.12
CA LEU A 293 -19.26 -6.12 -18.94
C LEU A 293 -20.52 -7.00 -19.04
N CYS A 294 -20.79 -7.54 -20.21
CA CYS A 294 -21.96 -8.41 -20.45
C CYS A 294 -21.67 -9.84 -20.00
N ALA A 295 -22.17 -10.25 -18.84
CA ALA A 295 -21.96 -11.58 -18.30
C ALA A 295 -22.63 -12.73 -19.12
N GLY A 296 -23.58 -12.40 -19.99
CA GLY A 296 -24.18 -13.37 -20.92
C GLY A 296 -23.43 -13.49 -22.26
N ASN A 297 -22.29 -12.81 -22.44
CA ASN A 297 -21.51 -12.83 -23.66
C ASN A 297 -20.25 -13.70 -23.50
N PRO A 298 -20.11 -14.83 -24.22
CA PRO A 298 -18.91 -15.67 -24.13
C PRO A 298 -17.60 -14.93 -24.44
N LYS A 299 -17.63 -13.93 -25.33
CA LYS A 299 -16.45 -13.10 -25.66
C LYS A 299 -15.95 -12.29 -24.47
N THR A 300 -16.82 -11.99 -23.51
CA THR A 300 -16.43 -11.32 -22.26
C THR A 300 -15.47 -12.18 -21.44
N TYR A 301 -15.78 -13.46 -21.30
CA TYR A 301 -14.92 -14.41 -20.57
C TYR A 301 -13.59 -14.63 -21.30
N GLU A 302 -13.63 -14.75 -22.63
CA GLU A 302 -12.42 -14.85 -23.45
C GLU A 302 -11.52 -13.61 -23.27
N PHE A 303 -12.11 -12.42 -23.35
CA PHE A 303 -11.41 -11.17 -23.11
C PHE A 303 -10.76 -11.10 -21.72
N VAL A 304 -11.55 -11.35 -20.68
CA VAL A 304 -11.09 -11.32 -19.28
C VAL A 304 -9.97 -12.33 -19.05
N ASN A 305 -10.13 -13.56 -19.52
CA ASN A 305 -9.11 -14.60 -19.36
C ASN A 305 -7.80 -14.22 -20.07
N ASN A 306 -7.89 -13.71 -21.29
CA ASN A 306 -6.72 -13.27 -22.04
C ASN A 306 -5.99 -12.08 -21.37
N VAL A 307 -6.74 -11.13 -20.81
CA VAL A 307 -6.15 -10.01 -20.03
C VAL A 307 -5.45 -10.56 -18.79
N LEU A 308 -6.11 -11.42 -18.04
CA LEU A 308 -5.57 -11.98 -16.81
C LEU A 308 -4.36 -12.90 -17.06
N ASP A 309 -4.28 -13.58 -18.19
CA ASP A 309 -3.09 -14.35 -18.58
C ASP A 309 -1.86 -13.44 -18.68
N GLU A 310 -2.00 -12.25 -19.28
CA GLU A 310 -0.89 -11.29 -19.36
C GLU A 310 -0.58 -10.63 -18.01
N ILE A 311 -1.58 -10.42 -17.15
CA ILE A 311 -1.39 -9.91 -15.79
C ILE A 311 -0.62 -10.93 -14.94
N VAL A 312 -0.96 -12.20 -15.01
CA VAL A 312 -0.27 -13.27 -14.25
C VAL A 312 1.19 -13.45 -14.68
N ASP A 313 1.51 -13.18 -15.94
CA ASP A 313 2.89 -13.19 -16.46
C ASP A 313 3.75 -12.04 -15.86
N ILE A 314 3.13 -10.89 -15.57
CA ILE A 314 3.83 -9.72 -15.04
C ILE A 314 3.93 -9.78 -13.51
N PHE A 315 2.83 -10.18 -12.83
CA PHE A 315 2.71 -10.11 -11.38
C PHE A 315 2.82 -11.51 -10.74
N PRO A 316 3.90 -11.80 -10.00
CA PRO A 316 4.09 -13.10 -9.35
C PRO A 316 3.24 -13.27 -8.08
N SER A 317 2.44 -12.29 -7.71
CA SER A 317 1.57 -12.33 -6.53
C SER A 317 0.67 -13.56 -6.56
N LYS A 318 0.51 -14.21 -5.41
CA LYS A 318 -0.47 -15.28 -5.23
C LYS A 318 -1.91 -14.79 -5.46
N TYR A 319 -2.16 -13.52 -5.22
CA TYR A 319 -3.48 -12.90 -5.34
C TYR A 319 -3.54 -11.93 -6.51
N ILE A 320 -4.68 -11.96 -7.20
CA ILE A 320 -5.10 -10.94 -8.17
C ILE A 320 -6.41 -10.35 -7.66
N HIS A 321 -6.49 -9.04 -7.56
CA HIS A 321 -7.74 -8.37 -7.20
C HIS A 321 -8.58 -8.17 -8.47
N ILE A 322 -9.84 -8.58 -8.41
CA ILE A 322 -10.75 -8.57 -9.57
C ILE A 322 -11.96 -7.66 -9.36
N GLY A 323 -11.89 -6.74 -8.40
CA GLY A 323 -12.93 -5.77 -8.11
C GLY A 323 -14.20 -6.39 -7.58
N GLY A 324 -15.30 -6.17 -8.28
CA GLY A 324 -16.62 -6.71 -7.96
C GLY A 324 -17.57 -5.74 -7.31
N ASP A 325 -17.10 -4.52 -7.06
CA ASP A 325 -17.86 -3.45 -6.44
C ASP A 325 -18.75 -2.70 -7.45
N GLU A 326 -19.72 -2.01 -6.91
CA GLU A 326 -20.53 -0.99 -7.56
C GLU A 326 -21.03 -1.33 -8.98
N ALA A 327 -21.26 -2.63 -9.28
CA ALA A 327 -21.75 -3.07 -10.57
C ALA A 327 -23.26 -2.86 -10.71
N PRO A 328 -23.75 -1.84 -11.44
CA PRO A 328 -25.18 -1.61 -11.61
C PRO A 328 -25.75 -2.61 -12.61
N ARG A 329 -26.43 -3.62 -12.13
CA ARG A 329 -26.92 -4.73 -12.95
C ARG A 329 -28.13 -4.38 -13.82
N VAL A 330 -28.49 -3.10 -13.90
CA VAL A 330 -29.67 -2.60 -14.67
C VAL A 330 -29.58 -2.96 -16.15
N ARG A 331 -28.38 -2.97 -16.76
CA ARG A 331 -28.23 -3.43 -18.14
C ARG A 331 -28.50 -4.93 -18.27
N TRP A 332 -28.07 -5.72 -17.29
CA TRP A 332 -28.30 -7.18 -17.30
C TRP A 332 -29.77 -7.55 -17.21
N GLN A 333 -30.59 -6.77 -16.47
CA GLN A 333 -32.03 -6.98 -16.36
C GLN A 333 -32.74 -6.93 -17.71
N HIS A 334 -32.22 -6.14 -18.64
CA HIS A 334 -32.81 -5.93 -19.96
C HIS A 334 -31.99 -6.55 -21.12
N CYS A 335 -30.85 -7.17 -20.82
CA CYS A 335 -29.99 -7.79 -21.81
C CYS A 335 -30.46 -9.20 -22.14
N PRO A 336 -30.89 -9.52 -23.40
CA PRO A 336 -31.35 -10.86 -23.74
C PRO A 336 -30.31 -11.95 -23.48
N ARG A 337 -29.01 -11.65 -23.66
CA ARG A 337 -27.91 -12.59 -23.41
C ARG A 337 -27.79 -12.91 -21.91
N CYS A 338 -27.77 -11.87 -21.05
CA CYS A 338 -27.68 -12.05 -19.60
C CYS A 338 -28.91 -12.79 -19.05
N GLN A 339 -30.13 -12.46 -19.52
CA GLN A 339 -31.35 -13.13 -19.10
C GLN A 339 -31.41 -14.61 -19.60
N ALA A 340 -30.90 -14.88 -20.80
CA ALA A 340 -30.75 -16.25 -21.29
C ALA A 340 -29.77 -17.05 -20.42
N GLU A 341 -28.67 -16.44 -19.99
CA GLU A 341 -27.68 -17.08 -19.14
C GLU A 341 -28.23 -17.37 -17.74
N ILE A 342 -28.94 -16.39 -17.13
CA ILE A 342 -29.66 -16.59 -15.86
C ILE A 342 -30.61 -17.79 -15.96
N LYS A 343 -31.39 -17.84 -17.04
CA LYS A 343 -32.31 -18.97 -17.28
C LYS A 343 -31.58 -20.30 -17.49
N ARG A 344 -30.52 -20.31 -18.28
CA ARG A 344 -29.70 -21.50 -18.55
C ARG A 344 -29.08 -22.08 -17.28
N LEU A 345 -28.62 -21.23 -16.39
CA LEU A 345 -27.99 -21.58 -15.10
C LEU A 345 -29.03 -21.83 -14.00
N GLY A 346 -30.33 -21.54 -14.24
CA GLY A 346 -31.37 -21.66 -13.24
C GLY A 346 -31.22 -20.72 -12.05
N LEU A 347 -30.51 -19.56 -12.24
CA LEU A 347 -30.24 -18.62 -11.16
C LEU A 347 -31.54 -17.96 -10.69
N LYS A 348 -31.67 -17.87 -9.37
CA LYS A 348 -32.79 -17.21 -8.70
C LYS A 348 -32.27 -16.25 -7.65
N GLY A 349 -33.03 -15.19 -7.39
CA GLY A 349 -32.74 -14.34 -6.26
C GLY A 349 -32.76 -15.10 -4.94
N SER A 350 -31.85 -14.79 -4.05
CA SER A 350 -31.74 -15.37 -2.70
C SER A 350 -31.26 -14.35 -1.70
N ASN A 351 -31.63 -14.53 -0.43
CA ASN A 351 -31.17 -13.65 0.66
C ASN A 351 -31.40 -12.14 0.42
N GLY A 352 -32.47 -11.78 -0.30
CA GLY A 352 -32.79 -10.40 -0.64
C GLY A 352 -32.06 -9.83 -1.86
N PHE A 353 -31.20 -10.62 -2.51
CA PHE A 353 -30.47 -10.25 -3.73
C PHE A 353 -31.14 -10.82 -4.99
N SER A 354 -30.98 -10.13 -6.11
CA SER A 354 -31.59 -10.49 -7.39
C SER A 354 -30.90 -11.66 -8.09
N ALA A 355 -31.51 -12.21 -9.14
CA ALA A 355 -30.89 -13.22 -10.00
C ALA A 355 -29.64 -12.67 -10.72
N GLU A 356 -29.59 -11.35 -10.98
CA GLU A 356 -28.42 -10.70 -11.55
C GLU A 356 -27.24 -10.63 -10.55
N ALA A 357 -27.52 -10.56 -9.25
CA ALA A 357 -26.46 -10.69 -8.23
C ALA A 357 -25.85 -12.10 -8.24
N GLN A 358 -26.69 -13.13 -8.41
CA GLN A 358 -26.19 -14.50 -8.59
C GLN A 358 -25.42 -14.67 -9.92
N LEU A 359 -25.82 -13.97 -10.98
CA LEU A 359 -25.07 -13.93 -12.24
C LEU A 359 -23.70 -13.27 -12.05
N GLN A 360 -23.60 -12.21 -11.24
CA GLN A 360 -22.33 -11.60 -10.90
C GLN A 360 -21.43 -12.57 -10.13
N ALA A 361 -21.96 -13.27 -9.13
CA ALA A 361 -21.19 -14.28 -8.40
C ALA A 361 -20.72 -15.41 -9.34
N TYR A 362 -21.59 -15.86 -10.25
CA TYR A 362 -21.20 -16.82 -11.29
C TYR A 362 -20.06 -16.29 -12.16
N PHE A 363 -20.13 -15.03 -12.62
CA PHE A 363 -19.08 -14.39 -13.39
C PHE A 363 -17.76 -14.39 -12.62
N MET A 364 -17.77 -13.90 -11.36
CA MET A 364 -16.59 -13.85 -10.50
C MET A 364 -15.99 -15.25 -10.27
N ASN A 365 -16.84 -16.25 -10.06
CA ASN A 365 -16.40 -17.64 -9.89
C ASN A 365 -15.77 -18.23 -11.17
N GLN A 366 -16.24 -17.87 -12.37
CA GLN A 366 -15.58 -18.29 -13.62
C GLN A 366 -14.18 -17.67 -13.73
N VAL A 367 -14.04 -16.39 -13.39
CA VAL A 367 -12.75 -15.69 -13.34
C VAL A 367 -11.84 -16.32 -12.28
N ALA A 368 -12.36 -16.61 -11.10
CA ALA A 368 -11.62 -17.29 -10.03
C ALA A 368 -11.08 -18.64 -10.48
N LYS A 369 -11.90 -19.48 -11.13
CA LYS A 369 -11.47 -20.78 -11.67
C LYS A 369 -10.35 -20.66 -12.71
N HIS A 370 -10.43 -19.63 -13.58
CA HIS A 370 -9.35 -19.38 -14.54
C HIS A 370 -8.05 -19.05 -13.82
N LEU A 371 -8.07 -18.12 -12.85
CA LEU A 371 -6.89 -17.73 -12.08
C LEU A 371 -6.38 -18.89 -11.20
N GLU A 372 -7.26 -19.71 -10.62
CA GLU A 372 -6.88 -20.90 -9.86
C GLU A 372 -6.13 -21.92 -10.74
N SER A 373 -6.54 -22.09 -12.00
CA SER A 373 -5.81 -22.93 -12.96
C SER A 373 -4.38 -22.44 -13.25
N LYS A 374 -4.09 -21.16 -12.97
CA LYS A 374 -2.77 -20.54 -13.04
C LYS A 374 -2.06 -20.49 -11.68
N GLY A 375 -2.62 -21.13 -10.64
CA GLY A 375 -2.07 -21.13 -9.28
C GLY A 375 -2.27 -19.82 -8.52
N ARG A 376 -3.25 -19.01 -8.92
CA ARG A 376 -3.58 -17.72 -8.28
C ARG A 376 -4.92 -17.79 -7.57
N ASN A 377 -5.09 -16.99 -6.53
CA ASN A 377 -6.35 -16.79 -5.83
C ASN A 377 -6.89 -15.39 -6.14
N ILE A 378 -8.19 -15.20 -5.98
CA ILE A 378 -8.80 -13.88 -6.14
C ILE A 378 -8.94 -13.14 -4.81
N ILE A 379 -8.90 -11.81 -4.91
CA ILE A 379 -9.48 -10.89 -3.93
C ILE A 379 -10.61 -10.14 -4.65
N GLY A 380 -11.69 -9.86 -3.94
CA GLY A 380 -12.76 -8.99 -4.42
C GLY A 380 -13.33 -8.13 -3.31
N TRP A 381 -13.95 -7.01 -3.68
CA TRP A 381 -14.66 -6.15 -2.75
C TRP A 381 -15.87 -6.86 -2.15
N ASP A 382 -16.38 -6.42 -1.00
CA ASP A 382 -17.36 -7.20 -0.22
C ASP A 382 -18.74 -7.35 -0.87
N GLU A 383 -19.03 -6.69 -2.01
CA GLU A 383 -20.21 -6.93 -2.85
C GLU A 383 -20.27 -8.33 -3.43
N ILE A 384 -19.13 -9.01 -3.58
CA ILE A 384 -19.11 -10.38 -4.04
C ILE A 384 -19.88 -11.33 -3.10
N LEU A 385 -20.04 -10.95 -1.83
CA LEU A 385 -20.85 -11.69 -0.85
C LEU A 385 -22.37 -11.61 -1.10
N GLU A 386 -22.83 -10.77 -2.02
CA GLU A 386 -24.24 -10.70 -2.44
C GLU A 386 -24.70 -11.95 -3.20
N GLY A 387 -23.77 -12.79 -3.61
CA GLY A 387 -24.01 -14.09 -4.18
C GLY A 387 -23.17 -15.19 -3.54
N ASP A 388 -23.22 -16.36 -4.15
CA ASP A 388 -22.47 -17.54 -3.71
C ASP A 388 -21.08 -17.54 -4.36
N VAL A 389 -20.06 -17.19 -3.59
CA VAL A 389 -18.65 -17.19 -4.04
C VAL A 389 -17.93 -18.45 -3.61
N ASP A 390 -16.99 -18.92 -4.45
CA ASP A 390 -16.22 -20.13 -4.22
C ASP A 390 -15.30 -19.99 -2.98
N LYS A 391 -15.06 -21.13 -2.29
CA LYS A 391 -14.08 -21.21 -1.21
C LYS A 391 -12.68 -20.92 -1.77
N GLY A 392 -11.90 -20.13 -1.05
CA GLY A 392 -10.59 -19.68 -1.52
C GLY A 392 -10.60 -18.23 -2.00
N THR A 393 -11.78 -17.64 -2.19
CA THR A 393 -11.94 -16.19 -2.37
C THR A 393 -11.57 -15.45 -1.10
N THR A 394 -10.79 -14.38 -1.24
CA THR A 394 -10.53 -13.43 -0.15
C THR A 394 -11.39 -12.18 -0.35
N VAL A 395 -12.04 -11.74 0.72
CA VAL A 395 -12.97 -10.61 0.70
C VAL A 395 -12.28 -9.36 1.23
N MET A 396 -12.36 -8.27 0.49
CA MET A 396 -11.89 -6.96 0.97
C MET A 396 -13.09 -6.14 1.44
N SER A 397 -13.20 -5.98 2.78
CA SER A 397 -14.38 -5.37 3.43
C SER A 397 -14.22 -3.87 3.52
N TRP A 398 -14.95 -3.12 2.67
CA TRP A 398 -14.85 -1.66 2.55
C TRP A 398 -16.11 -0.92 3.01
N ARG A 399 -17.32 -1.47 2.76
CA ARG A 399 -18.62 -0.85 3.13
C ARG A 399 -18.87 -0.81 4.65
N GLY A 400 -17.85 -1.13 5.43
CA GLY A 400 -17.85 -1.21 6.89
C GLY A 400 -17.17 -2.50 7.36
N VAL A 401 -17.40 -2.85 8.62
CA VAL A 401 -16.77 -4.05 9.22
C VAL A 401 -17.57 -5.33 8.97
N ASN A 402 -18.85 -5.20 8.59
CA ASN A 402 -19.76 -6.34 8.49
C ASN A 402 -19.41 -7.30 7.35
N GLY A 403 -18.86 -6.80 6.23
CA GLY A 403 -18.41 -7.65 5.12
C GLY A 403 -17.36 -8.66 5.55
N GLY A 404 -16.36 -8.21 6.34
CA GLY A 404 -15.33 -9.10 6.88
C GLY A 404 -15.86 -10.11 7.89
N ILE A 405 -16.81 -9.71 8.73
CA ILE A 405 -17.49 -10.60 9.69
C ILE A 405 -18.29 -11.66 8.93
N GLU A 406 -19.03 -11.26 7.90
CA GLU A 406 -19.82 -12.18 7.08
C GLU A 406 -18.92 -13.14 6.30
N ALA A 407 -17.82 -12.66 5.71
CA ALA A 407 -16.82 -13.49 5.05
C ALA A 407 -16.30 -14.58 6.02
N ALA A 408 -15.88 -14.18 7.22
CA ALA A 408 -15.38 -15.11 8.22
C ALA A 408 -16.43 -16.16 8.63
N LYS A 409 -17.70 -15.77 8.78
CA LYS A 409 -18.81 -16.72 9.05
C LYS A 409 -19.01 -17.74 7.93
N ARG A 410 -18.75 -17.36 6.67
CA ARG A 410 -18.78 -18.26 5.51
C ARG A 410 -17.49 -19.08 5.36
N GLY A 411 -16.49 -18.88 6.25
CA GLY A 411 -15.19 -19.55 6.19
C GLY A 411 -14.27 -18.99 5.12
N LEU A 412 -14.47 -17.73 4.70
CA LEU A 412 -13.64 -17.00 3.75
C LEU A 412 -12.67 -16.09 4.50
N ASP A 413 -11.49 -15.93 3.94
CA ASP A 413 -10.51 -14.95 4.45
C ASP A 413 -10.95 -13.51 4.13
N ALA A 414 -10.65 -12.58 5.02
CA ALA A 414 -11.00 -11.17 4.85
C ALA A 414 -9.85 -10.23 5.18
N ILE A 415 -9.80 -9.14 4.42
CA ILE A 415 -8.92 -7.98 4.64
C ILE A 415 -9.82 -6.80 4.99
N MET A 416 -9.52 -6.14 6.11
CA MET A 416 -10.34 -5.05 6.62
C MET A 416 -9.85 -3.71 6.09
N THR A 417 -10.71 -3.02 5.33
CA THR A 417 -10.44 -1.70 4.76
C THR A 417 -11.66 -0.76 4.83
N PRO A 418 -12.37 -0.70 5.99
CA PRO A 418 -13.62 0.03 6.07
C PRO A 418 -13.45 1.53 5.84
N THR A 419 -14.37 2.12 5.05
CA THR A 419 -14.39 3.54 4.69
C THR A 419 -14.24 4.47 5.91
N THR A 420 -14.83 4.08 7.03
CA THR A 420 -14.84 4.86 8.28
C THR A 420 -13.47 4.95 8.96
N TYR A 421 -12.48 4.15 8.52
CA TYR A 421 -11.16 4.10 9.15
C TYR A 421 -9.99 4.22 8.17
N TYR A 422 -10.13 3.72 6.93
CA TYR A 422 -8.98 3.50 6.05
C TYR A 422 -9.13 4.05 4.62
N TYR A 423 -10.15 4.88 4.34
CA TYR A 423 -10.25 5.61 3.08
C TYR A 423 -9.53 6.95 3.21
N LEU A 424 -8.27 6.97 2.78
CA LEU A 424 -7.37 8.10 2.99
C LEU A 424 -7.57 9.25 1.98
N ASP A 425 -8.49 9.10 1.07
CA ASP A 425 -9.02 10.17 0.22
C ASP A 425 -10.01 11.10 0.97
N PHE A 426 -10.47 10.71 2.17
CA PHE A 426 -11.30 11.53 3.04
C PHE A 426 -10.51 12.65 3.72
N TYR A 427 -11.19 13.71 4.19
CA TYR A 427 -10.55 14.86 4.84
C TYR A 427 -9.84 14.46 6.15
N GLN A 428 -8.57 14.81 6.29
CA GLN A 428 -7.84 14.65 7.56
C GLN A 428 -8.11 15.77 8.56
N LYS A 429 -8.48 16.95 8.03
CA LYS A 429 -8.79 18.17 8.78
C LYS A 429 -9.82 18.96 8.01
N PRO A 430 -10.56 19.87 8.67
CA PRO A 430 -11.39 20.83 7.96
C PRO A 430 -10.52 21.69 7.02
N ASP A 431 -10.82 21.68 5.73
CA ASP A 431 -10.17 22.55 4.75
C ASP A 431 -11.13 22.84 3.59
N ASN A 432 -11.60 24.08 3.50
CA ASN A 432 -12.52 24.54 2.46
C ASN A 432 -11.82 24.88 1.12
N ARG A 433 -10.50 24.77 1.05
CA ARG A 433 -9.71 25.00 -0.18
C ARG A 433 -9.48 23.73 -0.97
N MET A 434 -9.74 22.57 -0.37
CA MET A 434 -9.60 21.27 -1.02
C MET A 434 -10.98 20.70 -1.35
N ILE A 435 -11.06 20.03 -2.48
CA ILE A 435 -12.21 19.19 -2.84
C ILE A 435 -11.77 17.76 -2.64
N LEU A 436 -12.41 17.05 -1.72
CA LEU A 436 -12.17 15.65 -1.42
C LEU A 436 -13.51 14.94 -1.31
N ILE A 437 -13.48 13.62 -1.46
CA ILE A 437 -14.66 12.78 -1.25
C ILE A 437 -14.80 12.46 0.25
N GLY A 438 -16.02 12.16 0.68
CA GLY A 438 -16.32 11.64 2.02
C GLY A 438 -16.30 12.66 3.15
N ASN A 439 -16.23 12.14 4.37
CA ASN A 439 -16.31 12.86 5.62
C ASN A 439 -14.92 13.10 6.23
N MET A 440 -14.94 13.61 7.47
CA MET A 440 -13.71 13.74 8.26
C MET A 440 -13.21 12.37 8.72
N LEU A 441 -11.93 12.11 8.46
CA LEU A 441 -11.20 10.94 8.92
C LEU A 441 -9.84 11.38 9.50
N PRO A 442 -9.82 11.89 10.74
CA PRO A 442 -8.58 12.30 11.38
C PRO A 442 -7.72 11.08 11.75
N VAL A 443 -6.44 11.31 11.98
CA VAL A 443 -5.46 10.27 12.30
C VAL A 443 -5.83 9.46 13.56
N GLU A 444 -6.46 10.10 14.56
CA GLU A 444 -6.95 9.43 15.78
C GLU A 444 -7.96 8.32 15.46
N THR A 445 -8.89 8.59 14.53
CA THR A 445 -9.89 7.60 14.08
C THR A 445 -9.21 6.43 13.39
N THR A 446 -8.27 6.70 12.48
CA THR A 446 -7.48 5.65 11.80
C THR A 446 -6.69 4.81 12.80
N TYR A 447 -6.05 5.45 13.79
CA TYR A 447 -5.29 4.76 14.83
C TYR A 447 -6.16 3.95 15.78
N GLY A 448 -7.36 4.46 16.11
CA GLY A 448 -8.28 3.85 17.09
C GLY A 448 -8.94 2.56 16.61
N TYR A 449 -8.87 2.25 15.32
CA TYR A 449 -9.49 1.03 14.80
C TYR A 449 -8.81 -0.23 15.32
N ASN A 450 -9.64 -1.21 15.72
CA ASN A 450 -9.21 -2.58 16.02
C ASN A 450 -9.94 -3.55 15.08
N PRO A 451 -9.27 -4.11 14.05
CA PRO A 451 -9.92 -4.96 13.04
C PRO A 451 -10.42 -6.30 13.59
N VAL A 452 -9.86 -6.74 14.70
CA VAL A 452 -10.28 -7.96 15.42
C VAL A 452 -10.55 -7.58 16.86
N PRO A 453 -11.82 -7.40 17.25
CA PRO A 453 -12.18 -7.14 18.65
C PRO A 453 -11.61 -8.20 19.60
N ASP A 454 -11.24 -7.80 20.80
CA ASP A 454 -10.55 -8.68 21.76
C ASP A 454 -11.43 -9.87 22.18
N ASP A 455 -12.75 -9.68 22.23
CA ASP A 455 -13.79 -10.65 22.50
C ASP A 455 -14.27 -11.43 21.25
N ALA A 456 -13.67 -11.19 20.09
CA ALA A 456 -14.04 -11.86 18.86
C ALA A 456 -13.87 -13.38 18.96
N ALA A 457 -14.82 -14.12 18.35
CA ALA A 457 -14.74 -15.56 18.27
C ALA A 457 -13.45 -16.04 17.57
N PRO A 458 -12.87 -17.18 17.94
CA PRO A 458 -11.63 -17.70 17.34
C PRO A 458 -11.70 -17.82 15.82
N GLU A 459 -12.85 -18.19 15.26
CA GLU A 459 -13.04 -18.28 13.80
C GLU A 459 -12.92 -16.92 13.12
N LEU A 460 -13.44 -15.84 13.72
CA LEU A 460 -13.26 -14.50 13.19
C LEU A 460 -11.78 -14.10 13.22
N LYS A 461 -11.09 -14.35 14.34
CA LYS A 461 -9.65 -14.09 14.48
C LYS A 461 -8.82 -14.80 13.41
N LYS A 462 -9.17 -16.05 13.10
CA LYS A 462 -8.49 -16.88 12.09
C LYS A 462 -8.60 -16.33 10.68
N HIS A 463 -9.78 -15.79 10.33
CA HIS A 463 -10.09 -15.37 8.96
C HIS A 463 -9.74 -13.91 8.65
N ILE A 464 -9.60 -13.02 9.65
CA ILE A 464 -9.12 -11.65 9.41
C ILE A 464 -7.60 -11.69 9.22
N LYS A 465 -7.16 -11.51 7.97
CA LYS A 465 -5.73 -11.60 7.58
C LYS A 465 -4.95 -10.32 7.84
N GLY A 466 -5.64 -9.20 7.93
CA GLY A 466 -5.01 -7.91 8.16
C GLY A 466 -5.86 -6.74 7.71
N VAL A 467 -5.19 -5.65 7.44
CA VAL A 467 -5.80 -4.36 7.10
C VAL A 467 -5.16 -3.73 5.88
N GLN A 468 -5.92 -2.87 5.22
CA GLN A 468 -5.44 -2.05 4.12
C GLN A 468 -6.01 -0.63 4.22
N ALA A 469 -5.19 0.36 3.86
CA ALA A 469 -5.64 1.72 3.63
C ALA A 469 -5.73 1.99 2.12
N ASN A 470 -6.75 2.73 1.69
CA ASN A 470 -7.01 3.02 0.29
C ASN A 470 -6.86 4.52 0.01
N LEU A 471 -6.24 4.84 -1.12
CA LEU A 471 -6.16 6.19 -1.67
C LEU A 471 -6.83 6.20 -3.04
N TRP A 472 -8.12 6.53 -3.09
CA TRP A 472 -8.83 6.82 -4.31
C TRP A 472 -8.46 8.21 -4.81
N THR A 473 -8.41 8.42 -6.13
CA THR A 473 -7.73 9.59 -6.68
C THR A 473 -8.59 10.50 -7.53
N GLU A 474 -9.92 10.44 -7.43
CA GLU A 474 -10.83 11.33 -8.15
C GLU A 474 -10.49 12.81 -7.94
N TYR A 475 -10.08 13.17 -6.72
CA TYR A 475 -9.73 14.52 -6.33
C TYR A 475 -8.27 14.67 -5.90
N ILE A 476 -7.45 13.64 -6.10
CA ILE A 476 -6.05 13.63 -5.69
C ILE A 476 -5.15 13.69 -6.92
N ILE A 477 -4.78 14.91 -7.26
CA ILE A 477 -3.95 15.19 -8.42
C ILE A 477 -2.50 15.37 -7.98
N GLY A 478 -1.67 14.39 -8.30
CA GLY A 478 -0.22 14.49 -8.15
C GLY A 478 0.33 14.17 -6.75
N ARG A 479 1.65 14.16 -6.71
CA ARG A 479 2.50 13.66 -5.63
C ARG A 479 2.23 14.29 -4.27
N ASP A 480 2.25 15.61 -4.21
CA ASP A 480 2.22 16.33 -2.94
C ASP A 480 0.88 16.15 -2.21
N LEU A 481 -0.23 16.16 -2.95
CA LEU A 481 -1.54 15.93 -2.36
C LEU A 481 -1.71 14.46 -1.95
N ALA A 482 -1.18 13.52 -2.71
CA ALA A 482 -1.20 12.10 -2.35
C ALA A 482 -0.46 11.87 -1.02
N PHE A 483 0.78 12.36 -0.86
CA PHE A 483 1.49 12.24 0.41
C PHE A 483 0.80 12.99 1.56
N PHE A 484 0.24 14.17 1.29
CA PHE A 484 -0.53 14.91 2.29
C PHE A 484 -1.72 14.09 2.81
N GLN A 485 -2.40 13.36 1.93
CA GLN A 485 -3.55 12.52 2.32
C GLN A 485 -3.12 11.20 2.99
N LEU A 486 -2.00 10.64 2.59
CA LEU A 486 -1.47 9.40 3.17
C LEU A 486 -0.90 9.64 4.59
N LEU A 487 -0.13 10.71 4.78
CA LEU A 487 0.67 10.91 6.00
C LEU A 487 0.04 11.94 6.95
N PRO A 488 -0.04 11.64 8.26
CA PRO A 488 0.52 10.48 8.97
C PRO A 488 -0.43 9.27 9.11
N ARG A 489 -1.58 9.22 8.44
CA ARG A 489 -2.58 8.15 8.62
C ARG A 489 -2.06 6.75 8.25
N VAL A 490 -1.17 6.65 7.26
CA VAL A 490 -0.50 5.38 6.94
C VAL A 490 0.35 4.88 8.12
N ALA A 491 1.04 5.78 8.83
CA ALA A 491 1.77 5.41 10.05
C ALA A 491 0.84 4.86 11.14
N ALA A 492 -0.35 5.46 11.31
CA ALA A 492 -1.37 5.02 12.25
C ALA A 492 -1.92 3.63 11.89
N MET A 493 -2.23 3.39 10.63
CA MET A 493 -2.66 2.08 10.13
C MET A 493 -1.53 1.05 10.27
N ALA A 494 -0.30 1.42 9.92
CA ALA A 494 0.86 0.53 10.03
C ALA A 494 1.08 0.05 11.47
N GLU A 495 0.94 0.92 12.46
CA GLU A 495 1.03 0.51 13.86
C GLU A 495 -0.13 -0.39 14.29
N THR A 496 -1.33 -0.16 13.79
CA THR A 496 -2.48 -1.06 14.01
C THR A 496 -2.25 -2.44 13.43
N ALA A 497 -1.61 -2.50 12.26
CA ALA A 497 -1.31 -3.76 11.58
C ALA A 497 -0.13 -4.53 12.18
N TRP A 498 0.79 -3.82 12.81
CA TRP A 498 2.06 -4.36 13.31
C TRP A 498 2.04 -4.66 14.81
N THR A 499 1.62 -3.69 15.63
CA THR A 499 1.73 -3.72 17.08
C THR A 499 0.49 -4.38 17.70
N GLU A 500 0.67 -5.20 18.75
CA GLU A 500 -0.44 -5.79 19.49
C GLU A 500 -1.37 -4.70 20.04
N ASN A 501 -2.69 -4.92 19.97
CA ASN A 501 -3.68 -3.90 20.28
C ASN A 501 -3.56 -3.35 21.72
N ASN A 502 -3.21 -4.21 22.67
CA ASN A 502 -3.04 -3.84 24.09
C ASN A 502 -1.79 -2.99 24.38
N LYS A 503 -0.91 -2.81 23.41
CA LYS A 503 0.30 -1.96 23.50
C LYS A 503 0.12 -0.60 22.83
N LYS A 504 -0.98 -0.41 22.11
CA LYS A 504 -1.26 0.84 21.40
C LYS A 504 -1.64 1.92 22.39
N ASP A 505 -1.00 3.08 22.26
CA ASP A 505 -1.30 4.31 23.00
C ASP A 505 -1.14 5.50 22.06
N PHE A 506 -2.21 6.28 21.89
CA PHE A 506 -2.22 7.37 20.91
C PHE A 506 -1.29 8.53 21.30
N ALA A 507 -1.14 8.84 22.59
CA ALA A 507 -0.25 9.89 23.06
C ALA A 507 1.22 9.51 22.80
N SER A 508 1.59 8.27 23.08
CA SER A 508 2.90 7.71 22.73
C SER A 508 3.11 7.67 21.21
N PHE A 509 2.11 7.24 20.45
CA PHE A 509 2.16 7.25 18.98
C PHE A 509 2.44 8.66 18.47
N LYS A 510 1.70 9.68 18.91
CA LYS A 510 1.89 11.07 18.51
C LYS A 510 3.34 11.53 18.72
N THR A 511 3.94 11.22 19.88
CA THR A 511 5.33 11.57 20.21
C THR A 511 6.32 10.89 19.26
N ARG A 512 6.15 9.59 19.00
CA ARG A 512 7.03 8.82 18.12
C ARG A 512 6.87 9.22 16.65
N GLU A 513 5.65 9.53 16.24
CA GLU A 513 5.31 9.95 14.88
C GLU A 513 5.84 11.36 14.58
N THR A 514 5.84 12.26 15.55
CA THR A 514 6.49 13.58 15.41
C THR A 514 7.96 13.45 15.00
N ARG A 515 8.65 12.44 15.52
CA ARG A 515 10.02 12.15 15.13
C ARG A 515 10.10 11.51 13.74
N LEU A 516 9.19 10.60 13.40
CA LEU A 516 9.11 10.00 12.07
C LEU A 516 8.83 11.05 10.99
N ASN A 517 8.09 12.13 11.32
CA ASN A 517 7.82 13.25 10.43
C ASN A 517 9.09 13.98 9.98
N GLU A 518 10.18 13.92 10.74
CA GLU A 518 11.46 14.47 10.27
C GLU A 518 12.02 13.70 9.07
N LEU A 519 11.81 12.37 9.02
CA LEU A 519 12.12 11.57 7.83
C LEU A 519 11.24 11.98 6.63
N TYR A 520 9.95 12.23 6.83
CA TYR A 520 9.09 12.71 5.75
C TYR A 520 9.57 14.05 5.20
N LYS A 521 9.95 14.98 6.06
CA LYS A 521 10.53 16.26 5.65
C LYS A 521 11.83 16.07 4.87
N HIS A 522 12.69 15.14 5.33
CA HIS A 522 13.96 14.83 4.65
C HIS A 522 13.71 14.33 3.22
N PHE A 523 12.69 13.49 3.00
CA PHE A 523 12.29 13.01 1.67
C PHE A 523 11.44 14.01 0.87
N GLY A 524 11.09 15.15 1.45
CA GLY A 524 10.22 16.13 0.83
C GLY A 524 8.78 15.64 0.66
N TRP A 525 8.32 14.68 1.49
CA TRP A 525 6.95 14.22 1.50
C TRP A 525 6.07 15.21 2.24
N LYS A 526 5.05 15.71 1.59
CA LYS A 526 4.08 16.59 2.22
C LYS A 526 3.26 15.82 3.24
N THR A 527 3.06 16.38 4.42
CA THR A 527 2.28 15.75 5.49
C THR A 527 1.21 16.67 6.01
N CYS A 528 0.10 16.11 6.46
CA CYS A 528 -0.90 16.88 7.19
C CYS A 528 -0.35 17.25 8.57
N GLN A 529 -0.23 18.54 8.83
CA GLN A 529 0.42 19.07 10.05
C GLN A 529 -0.50 19.11 11.27
N GLU A 530 -1.75 18.63 11.16
CA GLU A 530 -2.75 18.74 12.24
C GLU A 530 -2.33 17.98 13.50
N LEU A 531 -1.76 16.76 13.33
CA LEU A 531 -1.28 15.92 14.44
C LEU A 531 -0.19 16.62 15.28
N TYR A 532 0.64 17.45 14.65
CA TYR A 532 1.84 18.02 15.26
C TYR A 532 1.61 19.38 15.96
N LYS A 533 0.39 19.92 15.84
CA LYS A 533 0.04 21.15 16.53
C LYS A 533 -0.07 20.91 18.04
N GLU A 534 0.49 21.83 18.82
CA GLU A 534 0.21 21.89 20.24
C GLU A 534 -1.28 22.24 20.44
N LYS A 535 -1.99 21.53 21.30
CA LYS A 535 -3.32 21.96 21.71
C LYS A 535 -3.13 23.25 22.52
N LYS A 536 -3.56 24.39 21.93
CA LYS A 536 -3.61 25.68 22.61
C LYS A 536 -4.62 25.65 23.76
#